data_da3ce678ef2d5e58cf8594a67a4e8f69
#
_entry.id   da3ce678ef2d5e58cf8594a67a4e8f69
#
_cell.length_a   1.000
_cell.length_b   1.000
_cell.length_c   1.000
_cell.angle_alpha   90.00
_cell.angle_beta   90.00
_cell.angle_gamma   90.00
#
_symmetry.space_group_name_H-M   'P 1'
#
loop_
_entity.id
_entity.type
_entity.pdbx_description
1 polymer ?
#
loop_
_entity_poly.entity_id
_entity_poly.type
_entity_poly.pdbx_seq_one_letter_code
_entity_poly.pdbx_strand_id
1 'polypeptide(L)'
;ITGLSPAVSIQQKSTGWNPRSTVGTVTQIHDYLRVLFARIGRQHCPKCGQAIRAQSREQIIARILELPAGTKALILAPVVRDQKGEYRDLFGDLQRQGYVRARVDGRIVELSAAPPLAKNIRHHIEIVVDRLAIHADQRSRLAEAVENALKLGQGTLIVAPTEPRGEGATKPPRRGRDRLRHEATEGDEFKRQ
;
A
#
# COMPACT_ATOMS: atom_id res chain seq x y z
N ILE A 1 -13.96 10.53 67.03
CA ILE A 1 -15.34 10.25 66.58
C ILE A 1 -15.50 8.74 66.69
N THR A 2 -16.18 8.27 67.73
CA THR A 2 -16.50 6.86 67.94
C THR A 2 -17.87 6.58 67.32
N GLY A 3 -17.99 5.54 66.47
CA GLY A 3 -19.30 5.08 65.97
C GLY A 3 -19.53 5.28 64.45
N LEU A 4 -18.51 5.61 63.69
CA LEU A 4 -18.62 5.59 62.23
C LEU A 4 -18.48 4.15 61.69
N SER A 5 -19.46 3.74 60.89
CA SER A 5 -19.35 2.51 60.11
C SER A 5 -18.16 2.57 59.17
N PRO A 6 -17.49 1.46 58.89
CA PRO A 6 -16.39 1.44 57.90
C PRO A 6 -16.91 1.94 56.55
N ALA A 7 -16.38 3.08 56.10
CA ALA A 7 -16.72 3.63 54.80
C ALA A 7 -15.85 2.97 53.74
N VAL A 8 -16.48 2.38 52.72
CA VAL A 8 -15.80 1.87 51.55
C VAL A 8 -15.78 2.98 50.49
N SER A 9 -14.61 3.55 50.27
CA SER A 9 -14.40 4.49 49.14
C SER A 9 -14.04 3.71 47.92
N ILE A 10 -14.89 3.73 46.89
CA ILE A 10 -14.57 3.20 45.58
C ILE A 10 -13.91 4.35 44.82
N GLN A 11 -12.61 4.33 44.77
CA GLN A 11 -11.84 5.27 43.93
C GLN A 11 -11.84 4.77 42.49
N GLN A 12 -12.36 5.56 41.56
CA GLN A 12 -12.10 5.31 40.14
C GLN A 12 -10.58 5.36 39.97
N LYS A 13 -10.01 4.25 39.50
CA LYS A 13 -8.60 4.16 39.17
C LYS A 13 -8.29 5.31 38.24
N SER A 14 -7.51 6.28 38.66
CA SER A 14 -7.00 7.32 37.77
C SER A 14 -6.16 6.61 36.71
N THR A 15 -6.73 6.41 35.54
CA THR A 15 -6.00 5.88 34.38
C THR A 15 -4.87 6.87 34.13
N GLY A 16 -3.63 6.42 34.32
CA GLY A 16 -2.46 7.24 34.06
C GLY A 16 -2.61 7.87 32.69
N TRP A 17 -2.35 9.16 32.59
CA TRP A 17 -2.44 9.91 31.34
C TRP A 17 -1.43 9.35 30.34
N ASN A 18 -1.87 8.40 29.54
CA ASN A 18 -1.16 7.96 28.37
C ASN A 18 -1.87 8.55 27.15
N PRO A 19 -1.27 9.53 26.43
CA PRO A 19 -1.91 10.20 25.30
C PRO A 19 -2.21 9.25 24.14
N ARG A 20 -1.69 8.02 24.17
CA ARG A 20 -1.97 6.97 23.19
C ARG A 20 -3.09 6.02 23.62
N SER A 21 -3.58 6.13 24.85
CA SER A 21 -4.68 5.29 25.35
C SER A 21 -6.00 5.96 25.04
N THR A 22 -6.83 5.28 24.28
CA THR A 22 -8.24 5.62 24.05
C THR A 22 -9.13 4.76 24.92
N VAL A 23 -10.39 5.15 25.10
CA VAL A 23 -11.40 4.33 25.81
C VAL A 23 -11.46 2.93 25.20
N GLY A 24 -11.41 2.81 23.88
CA GLY A 24 -11.42 1.53 23.17
C GLY A 24 -10.25 0.61 23.51
N THR A 25 -9.04 1.17 23.75
CA THR A 25 -7.86 0.37 24.11
C THR A 25 -7.84 -0.01 25.59
N VAL A 26 -8.29 0.87 26.47
CA VAL A 26 -8.35 0.62 27.92
C VAL A 26 -9.43 -0.41 28.26
N THR A 27 -10.56 -0.39 27.56
CA THR A 27 -11.69 -1.32 27.76
C THR A 27 -11.57 -2.60 26.93
N GLN A 28 -10.52 -2.78 26.14
CA GLN A 28 -10.34 -3.89 25.18
C GLN A 28 -11.40 -3.95 24.06
N ILE A 29 -12.30 -2.98 23.97
CA ILE A 29 -13.31 -2.91 22.89
C ILE A 29 -12.63 -2.91 21.53
N HIS A 30 -11.46 -2.27 21.40
CA HIS A 30 -10.70 -2.22 20.17
C HIS A 30 -10.29 -3.62 19.67
N ASP A 31 -9.95 -4.55 20.57
CA ASP A 31 -9.57 -5.91 20.19
C ASP A 31 -10.77 -6.70 19.70
N TYR A 32 -11.94 -6.55 20.35
CA TYR A 32 -13.18 -7.13 19.84
C TYR A 32 -13.57 -6.58 18.48
N LEU A 33 -13.45 -5.26 18.27
CA LEU A 33 -13.72 -4.64 16.97
C LEU A 33 -12.75 -5.14 15.90
N ARG A 34 -11.47 -5.33 16.21
CA ARG A 34 -10.50 -5.91 15.26
C ARG A 34 -10.91 -7.30 14.78
N VAL A 35 -11.32 -8.18 15.72
CA VAL A 35 -11.80 -9.52 15.38
C VAL A 35 -13.09 -9.44 14.56
N LEU A 36 -14.02 -8.59 14.95
CA LEU A 36 -15.29 -8.41 14.26
C LEU A 36 -15.05 -7.94 12.82
N PHE A 37 -14.29 -6.86 12.63
CA PHE A 37 -13.98 -6.35 11.29
C PHE A 37 -13.12 -7.30 10.45
N ALA A 38 -12.24 -8.09 11.07
CA ALA A 38 -11.51 -9.13 10.36
C ALA A 38 -12.42 -10.23 9.79
N ARG A 39 -13.55 -10.53 10.47
CA ARG A 39 -14.49 -11.57 10.09
C ARG A 39 -15.56 -11.11 9.08
N ILE A 40 -16.15 -9.95 9.32
CA ILE A 40 -17.31 -9.46 8.57
C ILE A 40 -17.06 -8.14 7.85
N GLY A 41 -15.92 -7.48 8.12
CA GLY A 41 -15.58 -6.21 7.51
C GLY A 41 -15.39 -6.30 6.00
N ARG A 42 -15.92 -5.31 5.28
CA ARG A 42 -15.66 -5.13 3.85
C ARG A 42 -14.67 -4.00 3.67
N GLN A 43 -13.52 -4.31 3.09
CA GLN A 43 -12.49 -3.31 2.85
C GLN A 43 -12.86 -2.39 1.70
N HIS A 44 -12.64 -1.10 1.88
CA HIS A 44 -12.82 -0.09 0.84
C HIS A 44 -11.54 0.73 0.70
N CYS A 45 -11.26 1.19 -0.51
CA CYS A 45 -10.14 2.08 -0.76
C CYS A 45 -10.37 3.43 -0.07
N PRO A 46 -9.48 3.92 0.81
CA PRO A 46 -9.67 5.18 1.52
C PRO A 46 -9.63 6.41 0.61
N LYS A 47 -9.12 6.28 -0.63
CA LYS A 47 -9.05 7.38 -1.59
C LYS A 47 -10.27 7.49 -2.49
N CYS A 48 -10.81 6.38 -2.96
CA CYS A 48 -11.90 6.36 -3.95
C CYS A 48 -13.16 5.64 -3.46
N GLY A 49 -13.18 5.08 -2.23
CA GLY A 49 -14.34 4.37 -1.68
C GLY A 49 -14.65 3.01 -2.33
N GLN A 50 -13.89 2.61 -3.36
CA GLN A 50 -14.16 1.36 -4.07
C GLN A 50 -13.93 0.14 -3.19
N ALA A 51 -14.85 -0.83 -3.24
CA ALA A 51 -14.73 -2.08 -2.48
C ALA A 51 -13.52 -2.90 -2.96
N ILE A 52 -12.69 -3.33 -2.01
CA ILE A 52 -11.52 -4.17 -2.26
C ILE A 52 -11.92 -5.62 -1.94
N ARG A 53 -11.82 -6.50 -2.94
CA ARG A 53 -12.11 -7.93 -2.81
C ARG A 53 -11.04 -8.74 -3.52
N ALA A 54 -10.75 -9.95 -3.00
CA ALA A 54 -9.99 -10.91 -3.75
C ALA A 54 -10.73 -11.26 -5.04
N GLN A 55 -10.02 -11.34 -6.16
CA GLN A 55 -10.58 -11.67 -7.48
C GLN A 55 -10.04 -13.01 -7.94
N SER A 56 -10.85 -13.80 -8.63
CA SER A 56 -10.36 -15.00 -9.30
C SER A 56 -9.52 -14.61 -10.53
N ARG A 57 -8.71 -15.55 -11.03
CA ARG A 57 -7.91 -15.33 -12.24
C ARG A 57 -8.79 -14.94 -13.42
N GLU A 58 -9.93 -15.59 -13.57
CA GLU A 58 -10.89 -15.34 -14.64
C GLU A 58 -11.47 -13.94 -14.55
N GLN A 59 -11.79 -13.47 -13.35
CA GLN A 59 -12.27 -12.11 -13.10
C GLN A 59 -11.20 -11.06 -13.42
N ILE A 60 -9.95 -11.33 -13.07
CA ILE A 60 -8.82 -10.46 -13.40
C ILE A 60 -8.65 -10.34 -14.92
N ILE A 61 -8.64 -11.50 -15.62
CA ILE A 61 -8.51 -11.54 -17.08
C ILE A 61 -9.68 -10.80 -17.75
N ALA A 62 -10.92 -11.06 -17.32
CA ALA A 62 -12.10 -10.38 -17.84
C ALA A 62 -11.98 -8.87 -17.69
N ARG A 63 -11.58 -8.42 -16.50
CA ARG A 63 -11.41 -6.98 -16.22
C ARG A 63 -10.29 -6.32 -17.03
N ILE A 64 -9.21 -7.05 -17.32
CA ILE A 64 -8.14 -6.54 -18.20
C ILE A 64 -8.65 -6.42 -19.64
N LEU A 65 -9.48 -7.36 -20.10
CA LEU A 65 -10.06 -7.34 -21.45
C LEU A 65 -11.14 -6.26 -21.63
N GLU A 66 -11.69 -5.67 -20.55
CA GLU A 66 -12.58 -4.50 -20.59
C GLU A 66 -11.84 -3.21 -20.98
N LEU A 67 -10.50 -3.19 -20.89
CA LEU A 67 -9.72 -2.03 -21.33
C LEU A 67 -9.84 -1.86 -22.85
N PRO A 68 -9.72 -0.62 -23.37
CA PRO A 68 -9.83 -0.38 -24.80
C PRO A 68 -8.92 -1.29 -25.62
N ALA A 69 -9.45 -1.86 -26.70
CA ALA A 69 -8.68 -2.73 -27.59
C ALA A 69 -7.44 -1.98 -28.14
N GLY A 70 -6.30 -2.66 -28.20
CA GLY A 70 -5.03 -2.06 -28.60
C GLY A 70 -4.26 -1.32 -27.49
N THR A 71 -4.84 -1.17 -26.29
CA THR A 71 -4.13 -0.61 -25.15
C THR A 71 -2.89 -1.45 -24.84
N LYS A 72 -1.72 -0.84 -24.90
CA LYS A 72 -0.48 -1.50 -24.48
C LYS A 72 -0.38 -1.48 -22.96
N ALA A 73 -0.25 -2.64 -22.34
CA ALA A 73 -0.14 -2.77 -20.89
C ALA A 73 1.05 -3.62 -20.50
N LEU A 74 1.61 -3.31 -19.34
CA LEU A 74 2.60 -4.11 -18.64
C LEU A 74 1.87 -4.93 -17.57
N ILE A 75 2.12 -6.22 -17.57
CA ILE A 75 1.73 -7.11 -16.46
C ILE A 75 2.93 -7.19 -15.52
N LEU A 76 2.75 -6.71 -14.29
CA LEU A 76 3.81 -6.55 -13.32
C LEU A 76 3.53 -7.40 -12.08
N ALA A 77 4.57 -8.05 -11.57
CA ALA A 77 4.55 -8.76 -10.31
C ALA A 77 5.29 -7.95 -9.23
N PRO A 78 4.64 -7.43 -8.19
CA PRO A 78 5.30 -6.73 -7.12
C PRO A 78 6.02 -7.72 -6.19
N VAL A 79 7.35 -7.65 -6.18
CA VAL A 79 8.21 -8.53 -5.38
C VAL A 79 8.68 -7.83 -4.10
N VAL A 80 8.97 -6.54 -4.18
CA VAL A 80 9.35 -5.73 -3.02
C VAL A 80 8.41 -4.55 -2.88
N ARG A 81 7.87 -4.33 -1.68
CA ARG A 81 6.94 -3.23 -1.38
C ARG A 81 7.39 -2.48 -0.14
N ASP A 82 7.81 -1.23 -0.34
CA ASP A 82 8.16 -0.30 0.74
C ASP A 82 9.20 -0.87 1.73
N GLN A 83 10.20 -1.62 1.23
CA GLN A 83 11.24 -2.25 2.04
C GLN A 83 12.61 -1.67 1.71
N LYS A 84 13.46 -1.59 2.73
CA LYS A 84 14.86 -1.16 2.59
C LYS A 84 15.73 -2.34 2.14
N GLY A 85 16.72 -2.08 1.29
CA GLY A 85 17.67 -3.10 0.85
C GLY A 85 18.37 -2.74 -0.45
N GLU A 86 19.45 -3.41 -0.76
CA GLU A 86 20.23 -3.23 -2.01
C GLU A 86 19.71 -4.13 -3.15
N TYR A 87 19.11 -5.26 -2.85
CA TYR A 87 18.45 -6.21 -3.75
C TYR A 87 19.30 -6.75 -4.92
N ARG A 88 20.64 -6.73 -4.82
CA ARG A 88 21.55 -7.24 -5.85
C ARG A 88 21.32 -8.73 -6.14
N ASP A 89 21.26 -9.55 -5.08
CA ASP A 89 21.04 -10.99 -5.20
C ASP A 89 19.68 -11.28 -5.82
N LEU A 90 18.65 -10.54 -5.40
CA LEU A 90 17.29 -10.64 -5.96
C LEU A 90 17.29 -10.40 -7.48
N PHE A 91 17.99 -9.38 -7.95
CA PHE A 91 18.09 -9.11 -9.37
C PHE A 91 18.80 -10.22 -10.13
N GLY A 92 19.88 -10.78 -9.55
CA GLY A 92 20.59 -11.93 -10.11
C GLY A 92 19.73 -13.19 -10.20
N ASP A 93 18.92 -13.46 -9.16
CA ASP A 93 18.00 -14.60 -9.14
C ASP A 93 16.90 -14.45 -10.19
N LEU A 94 16.33 -13.26 -10.34
CA LEU A 94 15.30 -12.97 -11.32
C LEU A 94 15.83 -13.07 -12.75
N GLN A 95 17.07 -12.65 -13.00
CA GLN A 95 17.73 -12.85 -14.30
C GLN A 95 17.90 -14.33 -14.63
N ARG A 96 18.33 -15.15 -13.66
CA ARG A 96 18.45 -16.61 -13.83
C ARG A 96 17.11 -17.28 -14.13
N GLN A 97 16.01 -16.72 -13.63
CA GLN A 97 14.66 -17.14 -13.95
C GLN A 97 14.15 -16.66 -15.32
N GLY A 98 14.96 -15.88 -16.06
CA GLY A 98 14.63 -15.41 -17.40
C GLY A 98 13.91 -14.05 -17.46
N TYR A 99 13.75 -13.36 -16.34
CA TYR A 99 13.20 -12.00 -16.38
C TYR A 99 14.25 -11.00 -16.85
N VAL A 100 13.82 -10.05 -17.68
CA VAL A 100 14.74 -9.07 -18.32
C VAL A 100 14.58 -7.69 -17.70
N ARG A 101 13.37 -7.31 -17.29
CA ARG A 101 13.05 -5.93 -16.88
C ARG A 101 12.29 -5.90 -15.56
N ALA A 102 12.57 -4.84 -14.79
CA ALA A 102 11.82 -4.50 -13.60
C ALA A 102 11.42 -3.02 -13.61
N ARG A 103 10.35 -2.70 -12.90
CA ARG A 103 10.02 -1.32 -12.56
C ARG A 103 10.48 -1.07 -11.13
N VAL A 104 11.50 -0.24 -10.97
CA VAL A 104 12.09 0.13 -9.68
C VAL A 104 11.69 1.57 -9.38
N ASP A 105 11.00 1.79 -8.29
CA ASP A 105 10.53 3.12 -7.85
C ASP A 105 9.82 3.91 -8.98
N GLY A 106 9.02 3.18 -9.78
CA GLY A 106 8.27 3.74 -10.90
C GLY A 106 9.05 3.85 -12.22
N ARG A 107 10.34 3.53 -12.27
CA ARG A 107 11.18 3.56 -13.48
C ARG A 107 11.46 2.15 -14.00
N ILE A 108 11.29 1.94 -15.29
CA ILE A 108 11.62 0.65 -15.93
C ILE A 108 13.14 0.62 -16.14
N VAL A 109 13.76 -0.42 -15.60
CA VAL A 109 15.19 -0.71 -15.75
C VAL A 109 15.38 -2.13 -16.27
N GLU A 110 16.49 -2.36 -16.97
CA GLU A 110 16.92 -3.71 -17.31
C GLU A 110 17.64 -4.33 -16.11
N LEU A 111 17.30 -5.57 -15.78
CA LEU A 111 17.88 -6.25 -14.63
C LEU A 111 19.41 -6.41 -14.76
N SER A 112 19.91 -6.57 -15.99
CA SER A 112 21.35 -6.66 -16.30
C SER A 112 22.13 -5.38 -16.01
N ALA A 113 21.46 -4.24 -16.11
CA ALA A 113 22.04 -2.91 -15.93
C ALA A 113 21.37 -2.16 -14.77
N ALA A 114 20.76 -2.90 -13.83
CA ALA A 114 20.07 -2.29 -12.69
C ALA A 114 21.07 -1.51 -11.82
N PRO A 115 20.80 -0.23 -11.54
CA PRO A 115 21.69 0.57 -10.71
C PRO A 115 21.67 0.01 -9.27
N PRO A 116 22.78 0.13 -8.53
CA PRO A 116 22.84 -0.25 -7.13
C PRO A 116 21.81 0.57 -6.34
N LEU A 117 20.95 -0.11 -5.60
CA LEU A 117 19.95 0.54 -4.77
C LEU A 117 20.52 0.91 -3.40
N ALA A 118 20.06 2.02 -2.87
CA ALA A 118 20.53 2.51 -1.58
C ALA A 118 19.92 1.69 -0.42
N LYS A 119 20.76 1.04 0.38
CA LYS A 119 20.40 0.16 1.49
C LYS A 119 19.42 0.79 2.49
N ASN A 120 19.52 2.09 2.71
CA ASN A 120 18.74 2.80 3.74
C ASN A 120 17.45 3.42 3.23
N ILE A 121 17.20 3.36 1.92
CA ILE A 121 15.99 3.88 1.27
C ILE A 121 14.99 2.74 1.08
N ARG A 122 13.71 3.06 1.15
CA ARG A 122 12.63 2.11 0.87
C ARG A 122 12.37 2.08 -0.62
N HIS A 123 12.34 0.87 -1.18
CA HIS A 123 12.16 0.64 -2.59
C HIS A 123 10.88 -0.14 -2.89
N HIS A 124 10.34 0.09 -4.08
CA HIS A 124 9.30 -0.70 -4.70
C HIS A 124 9.87 -1.36 -5.94
N ILE A 125 9.88 -2.70 -5.98
CA ILE A 125 10.40 -3.46 -7.11
C ILE A 125 9.29 -4.34 -7.65
N GLU A 126 8.96 -4.15 -8.93
CA GLU A 126 7.95 -4.87 -9.65
C GLU A 126 8.55 -5.45 -10.91
N ILE A 127 8.41 -6.76 -11.10
CA ILE A 127 8.97 -7.44 -12.26
C ILE A 127 8.02 -7.35 -13.44
N VAL A 128 8.54 -6.97 -14.60
CA VAL A 128 7.78 -6.98 -15.85
C VAL A 128 7.69 -8.42 -16.34
N VAL A 129 6.52 -9.03 -16.13
CA VAL A 129 6.26 -10.41 -16.54
C VAL A 129 5.98 -10.47 -18.05
N ASP A 130 5.11 -9.59 -18.53
CA ASP A 130 4.84 -9.47 -19.95
C ASP A 130 4.46 -8.04 -20.33
N ARG A 131 4.62 -7.74 -21.62
CA ARG A 131 4.16 -6.52 -22.28
C ARG A 131 3.31 -6.90 -23.49
N LEU A 132 2.02 -6.65 -23.40
CA LEU A 132 1.08 -7.04 -24.44
C LEU A 132 0.14 -5.88 -24.80
N ALA A 133 -0.37 -5.92 -26.03
CA ALA A 133 -1.51 -5.12 -26.43
C ALA A 133 -2.79 -5.91 -26.12
N ILE A 134 -3.76 -5.25 -25.51
CA ILE A 134 -4.99 -5.92 -25.09
C ILE A 134 -5.88 -6.13 -26.29
N HIS A 135 -6.02 -7.42 -26.69
CA HIS A 135 -6.91 -7.88 -27.74
C HIS A 135 -7.57 -9.19 -27.31
N ALA A 136 -8.77 -9.43 -27.77
CA ALA A 136 -9.54 -10.64 -27.42
C ALA A 136 -8.85 -11.94 -27.88
N ASP A 137 -8.11 -11.90 -28.98
CA ASP A 137 -7.33 -13.01 -29.54
C ASP A 137 -6.11 -13.41 -28.68
N GLN A 138 -5.62 -12.49 -27.84
CA GLN A 138 -4.47 -12.74 -26.97
C GLN A 138 -4.84 -13.24 -25.57
N ARG A 139 -6.08 -13.73 -25.38
CA ARG A 139 -6.57 -14.20 -24.09
C ARG A 139 -5.70 -15.30 -23.47
N SER A 140 -5.19 -16.24 -24.27
CA SER A 140 -4.33 -17.33 -23.80
C SER A 140 -3.01 -16.79 -23.22
N ARG A 141 -2.33 -15.91 -23.95
CA ARG A 141 -1.09 -15.26 -23.51
C ARG A 141 -1.31 -14.38 -22.28
N LEU A 142 -2.44 -13.67 -22.24
CA LEU A 142 -2.80 -12.87 -21.07
C LEU A 142 -3.03 -13.76 -19.84
N ALA A 143 -3.68 -14.92 -20.00
CA ALA A 143 -3.93 -15.84 -18.90
C ALA A 143 -2.62 -16.39 -18.32
N GLU A 144 -1.67 -16.75 -19.19
CA GLU A 144 -0.33 -17.19 -18.78
C GLU A 144 0.43 -16.08 -18.06
N ALA A 145 0.42 -14.86 -18.59
CA ALA A 145 1.06 -13.71 -17.96
C ALA A 145 0.46 -13.39 -16.59
N VAL A 146 -0.86 -13.46 -16.44
CA VAL A 146 -1.57 -13.27 -15.16
C VAL A 146 -1.19 -14.36 -14.17
N GLU A 147 -1.14 -15.63 -14.58
CA GLU A 147 -0.76 -16.73 -13.70
C GLU A 147 0.69 -16.58 -13.19
N ASN A 148 1.62 -16.31 -14.09
CA ASN A 148 3.02 -16.09 -13.74
C ASN A 148 3.19 -14.88 -12.82
N ALA A 149 2.46 -13.78 -13.09
CA ALA A 149 2.50 -12.59 -12.25
C ALA A 149 1.94 -12.83 -10.85
N LEU A 150 0.83 -13.57 -10.72
CA LEU A 150 0.24 -13.93 -9.43
C LEU A 150 1.15 -14.86 -8.63
N LYS A 151 1.81 -15.83 -9.31
CA LYS A 151 2.77 -16.75 -8.68
C LYS A 151 3.97 -15.98 -8.12
N LEU A 152 4.57 -15.10 -8.91
CA LEU A 152 5.75 -14.33 -8.53
C LEU A 152 5.41 -13.25 -7.49
N GLY A 153 4.27 -12.56 -7.65
CA GLY A 153 3.78 -11.49 -6.77
C GLY A 153 2.99 -11.96 -5.57
N GLN A 154 3.04 -13.26 -5.23
CA GLN A 154 2.37 -13.85 -4.07
C GLN A 154 0.88 -13.51 -4.01
N GLY A 155 0.17 -13.74 -5.10
CA GLY A 155 -1.26 -13.49 -5.22
C GLY A 155 -1.60 -12.02 -5.56
N THR A 156 -0.63 -11.20 -5.91
CA THR A 156 -0.86 -9.81 -6.35
C THR A 156 -0.21 -9.57 -7.70
N LEU A 157 -0.91 -8.86 -8.55
CA LEU A 157 -0.37 -8.34 -9.81
C LEU A 157 -0.76 -6.86 -9.98
N ILE A 158 -0.04 -6.17 -10.85
CA ILE A 158 -0.33 -4.80 -11.24
C ILE A 158 -0.43 -4.76 -12.75
N VAL A 159 -1.49 -4.15 -13.26
CA VAL A 159 -1.64 -3.85 -14.69
C VAL A 159 -1.37 -2.38 -14.87
N ALA A 160 -0.33 -2.04 -15.62
CA ALA A 160 0.05 -0.67 -15.91
C ALA A 160 -0.15 -0.38 -17.41
N PRO A 161 -1.19 0.36 -17.80
CA PRO A 161 -1.31 0.82 -19.17
C PRO A 161 -0.05 1.62 -19.54
N THR A 162 0.55 1.30 -20.68
CA THR A 162 1.65 2.08 -21.22
C THR A 162 1.04 3.07 -22.18
N GLU A 163 0.85 4.31 -21.77
CA GLU A 163 0.45 5.36 -22.68
C GLU A 163 1.49 5.51 -23.79
N PRO A 164 1.10 5.79 -25.05
CA PRO A 164 2.04 6.26 -26.03
C PRO A 164 2.73 7.48 -25.42
N ARG A 165 4.06 7.51 -25.44
CA ARG A 165 4.86 8.61 -24.88
C ARG A 165 4.41 9.95 -25.45
N GLY A 166 3.43 10.59 -24.80
CA GLY A 166 3.19 12.02 -24.85
C GLY A 166 4.04 12.62 -23.72
N GLU A 167 4.85 13.58 -24.07
CA GLU A 167 5.63 14.39 -23.14
C GLU A 167 4.68 15.02 -22.13
N GLY A 168 4.78 14.62 -20.87
CA GLY A 168 3.94 15.14 -19.79
C GLY A 168 3.76 14.18 -18.62
N ALA A 169 4.84 13.50 -18.19
CA ALA A 169 4.81 12.72 -16.97
C ALA A 169 4.63 13.66 -15.77
N THR A 170 3.39 13.86 -15.35
CA THR A 170 3.08 14.46 -14.04
C THR A 170 3.76 13.63 -12.96
N LYS A 171 4.70 14.28 -12.31
CA LYS A 171 5.40 13.84 -11.10
C LYS A 171 4.39 13.26 -10.11
N PRO A 172 4.61 12.06 -9.55
CA PRO A 172 3.72 11.55 -8.51
C PRO A 172 3.65 12.57 -7.38
N PRO A 173 2.48 12.75 -6.75
CA PRO A 173 2.34 13.72 -5.67
C PRO A 173 3.36 13.38 -4.58
N ARG A 174 4.26 14.31 -4.31
CA ARG A 174 5.15 14.25 -3.15
C ARG A 174 4.25 14.10 -1.94
N ARG A 175 4.42 13.05 -1.15
CA ARG A 175 3.83 12.97 0.19
C ARG A 175 4.29 14.21 0.95
N GLY A 176 3.39 15.17 1.06
CA GLY A 176 3.57 16.32 1.92
C GLY A 176 3.78 15.78 3.34
N ARG A 177 4.92 16.06 3.93
CA ARG A 177 5.04 16.13 5.37
C ARG A 177 4.22 17.36 5.76
N ASP A 178 2.96 17.17 6.07
CA ASP A 178 2.22 18.16 6.84
C ASP A 178 2.90 18.26 8.21
N ARG A 179 3.86 19.17 8.28
CA ARG A 179 4.22 19.79 9.53
C ARG A 179 3.02 20.66 9.88
N LEU A 180 2.20 20.18 10.78
CA LEU A 180 1.32 21.02 11.56
C LEU A 180 2.23 22.05 12.29
N ARG A 181 2.43 23.20 11.66
CA ARG A 181 2.84 24.39 12.36
C ARG A 181 1.61 24.82 13.14
N HIS A 182 1.62 24.60 14.45
CA HIS A 182 0.83 25.38 15.35
C HIS A 182 1.32 26.84 15.23
N GLU A 183 0.56 27.64 14.55
CA GLU A 183 0.65 29.08 14.70
C GLU A 183 0.11 29.41 16.09
N ALA A 184 1.04 29.70 17.00
CA ALA A 184 0.73 30.41 18.22
C ALA A 184 0.36 31.84 17.81
N THR A 185 -0.92 32.14 17.80
CA THR A 185 -1.41 33.51 17.79
C THR A 185 -1.14 34.08 19.15
N GLU A 186 -0.20 35.02 19.19
CA GLU A 186 -0.03 35.97 20.25
C GLU A 186 -1.34 36.73 20.48
N GLY A 187 -1.88 36.58 21.68
CA GLY A 187 -2.91 37.40 22.27
C GLY A 187 -2.34 38.08 23.50
N ASP A 188 -1.51 39.10 23.26
CA ASP A 188 -1.08 40.06 24.30
C ASP A 188 -2.00 41.25 24.14
N GLU A 189 -2.93 41.41 25.07
CA GLU A 189 -3.51 42.69 25.48
C GLU A 189 -4.62 42.48 26.52
N PHE A 190 -4.23 42.36 27.77
CA PHE A 190 -5.09 42.84 28.87
C PHE A 190 -4.27 43.17 30.11
N LYS A 191 -3.62 44.33 30.07
CA LYS A 191 -3.21 45.08 31.27
C LYS A 191 -3.60 46.54 31.06
N ARG A 192 -4.56 46.98 31.84
CA ARG A 192 -4.80 48.31 32.44
C ARG A 192 -6.29 48.64 32.45
N GLN A 193 -6.92 48.34 33.54
CA GLN A 193 -7.61 49.33 34.42
C GLN A 193 -8.03 48.63 35.69
#